data_4da45b4a850a4e9ab4c4287ed787f2b5
#
_entry.id   4da45b4a850a4e9ab4c4287ed787f2b5
#
_cell.length_a   1.000
_cell.length_b   1.000
_cell.length_c   1.000
_cell.angle_alpha   90.00
_cell.angle_beta   90.00
_cell.angle_gamma   90.00
#
_symmetry.space_group_name_H-M   'P 1'
#
loop_
_entity.id
_entity.type
_entity.pdbx_description
1 polymer ?
#
loop_
_entity_poly.entity_id
_entity_poly.type
_entity_poly.pdbx_seq_one_letter_code
_entity_poly.pdbx_strand_id
1 'polypeptide(L)'
;MNNNVDYAIRVKDVEKYFKVYMDKGNMLKERIIFANRNKYEKRQILNGISFDIPKGQAVGLIGRNGCGKSTTLKMLTKILKPNAGEVTVNGRVSSLIELGAGFHPDMSGRENIYINATIFGLDREEIDERLEDIIRFSELEEYIDNPVRTYSSGMYLSLIHI
;
A
#
# COMPACT_ATOMS: atom_id res chain seq x y z
N MET A 1 1.41 -25.18 -28.40
CA MET A 1 0.35 -25.07 -27.38
C MET A 1 0.61 -23.80 -26.58
N ASN A 2 -0.07 -22.70 -26.93
CA ASN A 2 0.04 -21.45 -26.15
C ASN A 2 -0.77 -21.63 -24.87
N ASN A 3 -0.11 -22.01 -23.79
CA ASN A 3 -0.70 -21.91 -22.46
C ASN A 3 -0.82 -20.42 -22.14
N ASN A 4 -1.95 -19.83 -22.50
CA ASN A 4 -2.29 -18.47 -22.08
C ASN A 4 -2.66 -18.52 -20.58
N VAL A 5 -1.65 -18.58 -19.71
CA VAL A 5 -1.89 -18.51 -18.27
C VAL A 5 -2.39 -17.10 -17.98
N ASP A 6 -3.63 -17.00 -17.47
CA ASP A 6 -4.25 -15.73 -17.14
C ASP A 6 -3.67 -15.22 -15.81
N TYR A 7 -2.70 -14.32 -15.91
CA TYR A 7 -2.00 -13.75 -14.75
C TYR A 7 -2.80 -12.60 -14.14
N ALA A 8 -2.93 -12.61 -12.83
CA ALA A 8 -3.38 -11.44 -12.07
C ALA A 8 -2.27 -10.40 -11.98
N ILE A 9 -1.03 -10.86 -11.74
CA ILE A 9 0.15 -9.99 -11.62
C ILE A 9 1.30 -10.60 -12.41
N ARG A 10 2.03 -9.74 -13.13
CA ARG A 10 3.29 -10.06 -13.78
C ARG A 10 4.33 -9.01 -13.45
N VAL A 11 5.47 -9.46 -12.96
CA VAL A 11 6.64 -8.63 -12.66
C VAL A 11 7.79 -9.13 -13.51
N LYS A 12 8.40 -8.23 -14.30
CA LYS A 12 9.47 -8.60 -15.22
C LYS A 12 10.67 -7.68 -15.07
N ASP A 13 11.80 -8.27 -14.69
CA ASP A 13 13.13 -7.65 -14.56
C ASP A 13 13.09 -6.31 -13.78
N VAL A 14 12.31 -6.28 -12.69
CA VAL A 14 12.06 -5.06 -11.94
C VAL A 14 13.24 -4.70 -11.06
N GLU A 15 13.73 -3.47 -11.26
CA GLU A 15 14.72 -2.85 -10.40
C GLU A 15 14.14 -1.66 -9.63
N LYS A 16 14.59 -1.50 -8.40
CA LYS A 16 14.26 -0.34 -7.57
C LYS A 16 15.43 0.12 -6.73
N TYR A 17 15.79 1.39 -6.86
CA TYR A 17 16.73 2.06 -5.96
C TYR A 17 16.15 3.36 -5.43
N PHE A 18 16.63 3.79 -4.28
CA PHE A 18 16.37 5.10 -3.72
C PHE A 18 17.64 5.94 -3.72
N LYS A 19 17.47 7.24 -3.96
CA LYS A 19 18.57 8.21 -3.83
C LYS A 19 18.65 8.66 -2.37
N VAL A 20 19.72 8.31 -1.70
CA VAL A 20 20.02 8.78 -0.35
C VAL A 20 20.97 9.97 -0.48
N TYR A 21 20.48 11.15 -0.12
CA TYR A 21 21.32 12.34 -0.12
C TYR A 21 22.14 12.35 1.18
N MET A 22 23.48 12.38 1.05
CA MET A 22 24.33 12.60 2.21
C MET A 22 24.11 14.01 2.74
N ASP A 23 24.09 14.16 4.07
CA ASP A 23 23.79 15.41 4.77
C ASP A 23 24.54 16.57 4.14
N LYS A 24 23.78 17.62 3.81
CA LYS A 24 24.35 18.91 3.43
C LYS A 24 24.78 19.58 4.73
N GLY A 25 26.08 19.85 4.86
CA GLY A 25 26.61 20.61 5.97
C GLY A 25 25.75 21.87 6.26
N ASN A 26 25.49 22.14 7.53
CA ASN A 26 24.58 23.19 8.00
C ASN A 26 25.13 24.62 7.80
N MET A 27 26.30 24.83 7.22
CA MET A 27 26.88 26.15 7.01
C MET A 27 26.60 26.70 5.60
N LEU A 28 26.10 27.93 5.54
CA LEU A 28 25.84 28.68 4.31
C LEU A 28 27.05 28.75 3.35
N LYS A 29 28.27 28.78 3.88
CA LYS A 29 29.50 28.75 3.10
C LYS A 29 29.72 27.43 2.34
N GLU A 30 29.36 26.30 2.94
CA GLU A 30 29.44 24.99 2.30
C GLU A 30 28.41 24.83 1.17
N ARG A 31 27.25 25.46 1.29
CA ARG A 31 26.22 25.47 0.23
C ARG A 31 26.71 26.11 -1.09
N ILE A 32 27.56 27.14 -1.00
CA ILE A 32 28.09 27.85 -2.18
C ILE A 32 29.20 27.02 -2.85
N ILE A 33 30.05 26.37 -2.04
CA ILE A 33 31.16 25.53 -2.54
C ILE A 33 30.67 24.20 -3.11
N PHE A 34 29.56 23.64 -2.58
CA PHE A 34 28.97 22.36 -2.99
C PHE A 34 27.79 22.51 -3.96
N ALA A 35 27.49 23.69 -4.47
CA ALA A 35 26.38 23.93 -5.38
C ALA A 35 26.40 23.03 -6.65
N ASN A 36 27.55 22.43 -6.99
CA ASN A 36 27.72 21.60 -8.18
C ASN A 36 27.88 20.08 -7.91
N ARG A 37 27.65 19.61 -6.66
CA ARG A 37 27.73 18.18 -6.32
C ARG A 37 26.54 17.75 -5.46
N ASN A 38 25.40 17.49 -6.08
CA ASN A 38 24.36 16.65 -5.51
C ASN A 38 24.86 15.21 -5.40
N LYS A 39 25.79 14.94 -4.46
CA LYS A 39 26.23 13.58 -4.17
C LYS A 39 25.11 12.84 -3.49
N TYR A 40 24.45 11.98 -4.22
CA TYR A 40 23.52 11.00 -3.69
C TYR A 40 24.13 9.60 -3.88
N GLU A 41 23.89 8.74 -2.92
CA GLU A 41 24.17 7.32 -3.03
C GLU A 41 22.91 6.62 -3.55
N LYS A 42 23.06 5.73 -4.53
CA LYS A 42 21.96 4.87 -4.97
C LYS A 42 21.91 3.65 -4.06
N ARG A 43 20.88 3.57 -3.23
CA ARG A 43 20.63 2.39 -2.42
C ARG A 43 19.72 1.44 -3.19
N GLN A 44 20.30 0.38 -3.75
CA GLN A 44 19.57 -0.67 -4.46
C GLN A 44 18.72 -1.47 -3.47
N ILE A 45 17.43 -1.64 -3.77
CA ILE A 45 16.47 -2.39 -2.97
C ILE A 45 16.04 -3.66 -3.70
N LEU A 46 15.75 -3.54 -4.99
CA LEU A 46 15.38 -4.67 -5.85
C LEU A 46 16.30 -4.66 -7.07
N ASN A 47 16.78 -5.83 -7.45
CA ASN A 47 17.75 -6.00 -8.51
C ASN A 47 17.30 -7.10 -9.47
N GLY A 48 16.48 -6.71 -10.47
CA GLY A 48 16.04 -7.59 -11.54
C GLY A 48 15.12 -8.73 -11.07
N ILE A 49 14.11 -8.44 -10.23
CA ILE A 49 13.16 -9.47 -9.80
C ILE A 49 12.12 -9.74 -10.90
N SER A 50 11.81 -11.03 -11.10
CA SER A 50 10.78 -11.46 -12.03
C SER A 50 9.94 -12.58 -11.41
N PHE A 51 8.60 -12.45 -11.48
CA PHE A 51 7.66 -13.49 -11.08
C PHE A 51 6.28 -13.21 -11.68
N ASP A 52 5.48 -14.26 -11.76
CA ASP A 52 4.10 -14.20 -12.22
C ASP A 52 3.18 -14.80 -11.15
N ILE A 53 2.02 -14.17 -10.94
CA ILE A 53 0.97 -14.65 -10.04
C ILE A 53 -0.28 -14.93 -10.90
N PRO A 54 -0.68 -16.19 -11.08
CA PRO A 54 -1.93 -16.54 -11.74
C PRO A 54 -3.14 -16.04 -10.96
N LYS A 55 -4.28 -15.86 -11.65
CA LYS A 55 -5.54 -15.53 -10.99
C LYS A 55 -5.93 -16.59 -9.96
N GLY A 56 -6.54 -16.16 -8.86
CA GLY A 56 -7.03 -17.04 -7.78
C GLY A 56 -5.96 -17.58 -6.83
N GLN A 57 -4.70 -17.18 -6.98
CA GLN A 57 -3.64 -17.62 -6.06
C GLN A 57 -3.39 -16.63 -4.94
N ALA A 58 -3.21 -17.15 -3.71
CA ALA A 58 -2.66 -16.42 -2.59
C ALA A 58 -1.13 -16.60 -2.55
N VAL A 59 -0.38 -15.49 -2.47
CA VAL A 59 1.08 -15.49 -2.48
C VAL A 59 1.63 -14.73 -1.29
N GLY A 60 2.59 -15.32 -0.57
CA GLY A 60 3.30 -14.69 0.53
C GLY A 60 4.70 -14.24 0.15
N LEU A 61 5.07 -13.00 0.51
CA LEU A 61 6.43 -12.49 0.40
C LEU A 61 7.17 -12.70 1.72
N ILE A 62 8.14 -13.61 1.75
CA ILE A 62 8.92 -13.95 2.94
C ILE A 62 10.36 -13.47 2.76
N GLY A 63 10.96 -12.97 3.83
CA GLY A 63 12.35 -12.53 3.81
C GLY A 63 12.69 -11.62 4.99
N ARG A 64 13.99 -11.33 5.15
CA ARG A 64 14.52 -10.46 6.22
C ARG A 64 13.99 -9.04 6.13
N ASN A 65 14.05 -8.28 7.25
CA ASN A 65 13.72 -6.86 7.22
C ASN A 65 14.68 -6.11 6.28
N GLY A 66 14.10 -5.20 5.47
CA GLY A 66 14.86 -4.42 4.49
C GLY A 66 15.13 -5.12 3.14
N CYS A 67 14.70 -6.37 2.92
CA CYS A 67 14.91 -7.07 1.65
C CYS A 67 14.00 -6.62 0.49
N GLY A 68 13.13 -5.63 0.71
CA GLY A 68 12.30 -5.05 -0.35
C GLY A 68 10.84 -5.52 -0.40
N LYS A 69 10.34 -6.33 0.56
CA LYS A 69 8.94 -6.83 0.57
C LYS A 69 7.91 -5.69 0.42
N SER A 70 7.97 -4.71 1.32
CA SER A 70 7.04 -3.56 1.29
C SER A 70 7.23 -2.69 0.04
N THR A 71 8.47 -2.60 -0.49
CA THR A 71 8.76 -1.89 -1.73
C THR A 71 8.10 -2.59 -2.92
N THR A 72 8.18 -3.92 -2.97
CA THR A 72 7.49 -4.74 -3.99
C THR A 72 5.98 -4.53 -3.91
N LEU A 73 5.38 -4.67 -2.74
CA LEU A 73 3.93 -4.43 -2.56
C LEU A 73 3.52 -3.02 -2.99
N LYS A 74 4.28 -1.98 -2.61
CA LYS A 74 4.02 -0.59 -3.03
C LYS A 74 4.15 -0.39 -4.56
N MET A 75 4.90 -1.21 -5.25
CA MET A 75 4.95 -1.19 -6.73
C MET A 75 3.75 -1.93 -7.35
N LEU A 76 3.34 -3.07 -6.78
CA LEU A 76 2.15 -3.78 -7.24
C LEU A 76 0.88 -2.93 -7.11
N THR A 77 0.82 -2.11 -6.08
CA THR A 77 -0.29 -1.15 -5.84
C THR A 77 -0.12 0.21 -6.55
N LYS A 78 0.89 0.32 -7.41
CA LYS A 78 1.20 1.55 -8.18
C LYS A 78 1.55 2.79 -7.34
N ILE A 79 1.76 2.63 -6.03
CA ILE A 79 2.25 3.71 -5.13
C ILE A 79 3.69 4.08 -5.51
N LEU A 80 4.51 3.09 -5.87
CA LEU A 80 5.88 3.31 -6.33
C LEU A 80 6.03 2.82 -7.77
N LYS A 81 6.79 3.57 -8.58
CA LYS A 81 7.19 3.14 -9.92
C LYS A 81 8.55 2.43 -9.87
N PRO A 82 8.77 1.37 -10.65
CA PRO A 82 10.09 0.77 -10.82
C PRO A 82 11.06 1.75 -11.49
N ASN A 83 12.36 1.54 -11.30
CA ASN A 83 13.41 2.28 -12.02
C ASN A 83 13.76 1.60 -13.35
N ALA A 84 13.59 0.28 -13.44
CA ALA A 84 13.69 -0.52 -14.66
C ALA A 84 12.74 -1.73 -14.55
N GLY A 85 12.47 -2.36 -15.69
CA GLY A 85 11.52 -3.48 -15.77
C GLY A 85 10.06 -3.03 -15.78
N GLU A 86 9.15 -3.98 -15.70
CA GLU A 86 7.71 -3.75 -15.83
C GLU A 86 6.92 -4.49 -14.77
N VAL A 87 5.85 -3.82 -14.28
CA VAL A 87 4.85 -4.40 -13.39
C VAL A 87 3.49 -4.27 -14.05
N THR A 88 2.89 -5.39 -14.40
CA THR A 88 1.54 -5.47 -14.95
C THR A 88 0.60 -6.07 -13.92
N VAL A 89 -0.50 -5.40 -13.63
CA VAL A 89 -1.57 -5.88 -12.75
C VAL A 89 -2.89 -5.82 -13.50
N ASN A 90 -3.54 -6.96 -13.65
CA ASN A 90 -4.80 -7.14 -14.35
C ASN A 90 -5.95 -7.19 -13.35
N GLY A 91 -6.76 -6.14 -13.31
CA GLY A 91 -7.91 -6.02 -12.42
C GLY A 91 -7.83 -4.84 -11.46
N ARG A 92 -8.83 -4.74 -10.57
CA ARG A 92 -8.86 -3.76 -9.47
C ARG A 92 -7.83 -4.15 -8.42
N VAL A 93 -7.13 -3.17 -7.88
CA VAL A 93 -6.16 -3.36 -6.79
C VAL A 93 -6.68 -2.63 -5.57
N SER A 94 -6.93 -3.37 -4.50
CA SER A 94 -7.13 -2.84 -3.16
C SER A 94 -5.87 -3.07 -2.33
N SER A 95 -5.44 -2.09 -1.56
CA SER A 95 -4.18 -2.13 -0.83
C SER A 95 -4.38 -1.86 0.65
N LEU A 96 -3.98 -2.82 1.49
CA LEU A 96 -3.95 -2.72 2.95
C LEU A 96 -2.51 -2.57 3.48
N ILE A 97 -1.62 -1.93 2.73
CA ILE A 97 -0.20 -1.79 3.12
C ILE A 97 -0.04 -0.93 4.38
N GLU A 98 -0.92 0.04 4.57
CA GLU A 98 -0.97 0.89 5.76
C GLU A 98 -2.33 0.69 6.43
N LEU A 99 -2.35 -0.15 7.47
CA LEU A 99 -3.54 -0.43 8.27
C LEU A 99 -4.13 0.88 8.81
N GLY A 100 -5.40 1.15 8.49
CA GLY A 100 -6.10 2.36 8.95
C GLY A 100 -5.74 3.65 8.20
N ALA A 101 -5.01 3.58 7.10
CA ALA A 101 -4.81 4.74 6.23
C ALA A 101 -6.18 5.22 5.72
N GLY A 102 -6.53 6.46 6.06
CA GLY A 102 -7.81 7.06 5.72
C GLY A 102 -8.86 7.07 6.85
N PHE A 103 -8.62 6.38 7.96
CA PHE A 103 -9.52 6.47 9.11
C PHE A 103 -9.33 7.80 9.84
N HIS A 104 -10.46 8.48 10.07
CA HIS A 104 -10.48 9.71 10.84
C HIS A 104 -10.88 9.41 12.30
N PRO A 105 -10.01 9.69 13.29
CA PRO A 105 -10.23 9.27 14.67
C PRO A 105 -11.47 9.87 15.33
N ASP A 106 -11.88 11.07 14.93
CA ASP A 106 -13.04 11.77 15.51
C ASP A 106 -14.38 11.40 14.85
N MET A 107 -14.33 10.66 13.75
CA MET A 107 -15.52 10.16 13.08
C MET A 107 -15.92 8.79 13.62
N SER A 108 -17.20 8.44 13.48
CA SER A 108 -17.73 7.13 13.84
C SER A 108 -17.18 6.02 12.97
N GLY A 109 -17.31 4.78 13.42
CA GLY A 109 -16.97 3.62 12.62
C GLY A 109 -17.72 3.59 11.29
N ARG A 110 -19.01 3.89 11.33
CA ARG A 110 -19.88 3.98 10.15
C ARG A 110 -19.37 5.00 9.13
N GLU A 111 -19.04 6.21 9.55
CA GLU A 111 -18.48 7.24 8.67
C GLU A 111 -17.12 6.81 8.09
N ASN A 112 -16.31 6.16 8.88
CA ASN A 112 -15.01 5.64 8.43
C ASN A 112 -15.16 4.52 7.39
N ILE A 113 -16.19 3.68 7.47
CA ILE A 113 -16.53 2.70 6.42
C ILE A 113 -16.76 3.42 5.09
N TYR A 114 -17.60 4.46 5.06
CA TYR A 114 -17.86 5.22 3.84
C TYR A 114 -16.61 5.86 3.27
N ILE A 115 -15.80 6.50 4.13
CA ILE A 115 -14.55 7.15 3.70
C ILE A 115 -13.62 6.13 3.06
N ASN A 116 -13.38 5.00 3.73
CA ASN A 116 -12.48 3.97 3.24
C ASN A 116 -12.98 3.32 1.96
N ALA A 117 -14.23 2.92 1.92
CA ALA A 117 -14.83 2.31 0.75
C ALA A 117 -14.78 3.24 -0.48
N THR A 118 -14.99 4.54 -0.27
CA THR A 118 -14.84 5.56 -1.33
C THR A 118 -13.38 5.69 -1.80
N ILE A 119 -12.40 5.63 -0.88
CA ILE A 119 -10.96 5.63 -1.24
C ILE A 119 -10.63 4.40 -2.10
N PHE A 120 -11.26 3.26 -1.84
CA PHE A 120 -11.12 2.05 -2.65
C PHE A 120 -11.92 2.08 -3.96
N GLY A 121 -12.64 3.17 -4.23
CA GLY A 121 -13.35 3.41 -5.49
C GLY A 121 -14.71 2.75 -5.57
N LEU A 122 -15.34 2.44 -4.42
CA LEU A 122 -16.73 2.05 -4.35
C LEU A 122 -17.61 3.31 -4.37
N ASP A 123 -18.73 3.23 -5.06
CA ASP A 123 -19.74 4.29 -5.00
C ASP A 123 -20.67 4.12 -3.78
N ARG A 124 -21.52 5.12 -3.53
CA ARG A 124 -22.37 5.13 -2.36
C ARG A 124 -23.39 3.99 -2.35
N GLU A 125 -23.92 3.65 -3.50
CA GLU A 125 -24.92 2.59 -3.62
C GLU A 125 -24.29 1.22 -3.30
N GLU A 126 -23.11 0.96 -3.83
CA GLU A 126 -22.33 -0.24 -3.53
C GLU A 126 -21.97 -0.36 -2.03
N ILE A 127 -21.73 0.78 -1.35
CA ILE A 127 -21.44 0.81 0.08
C ILE A 127 -22.70 0.54 0.88
N ASP A 128 -23.81 1.22 0.55
CA ASP A 128 -25.09 1.08 1.25
C ASP A 128 -25.59 -0.38 1.22
N GLU A 129 -25.44 -1.08 0.08
CA GLU A 129 -25.81 -2.48 -0.08
C GLU A 129 -25.02 -3.43 0.85
N ARG A 130 -23.81 -3.08 1.23
CA ARG A 130 -22.89 -3.94 2.00
C ARG A 130 -22.69 -3.50 3.44
N LEU A 131 -23.17 -2.31 3.80
CA LEU A 131 -22.90 -1.67 5.06
C LEU A 131 -23.25 -2.55 6.27
N GLU A 132 -24.43 -3.15 6.26
CA GLU A 132 -24.90 -3.98 7.37
C GLU A 132 -24.09 -5.30 7.48
N ASP A 133 -23.67 -5.87 6.36
CA ASP A 133 -22.81 -7.05 6.36
C ASP A 133 -21.41 -6.72 6.89
N ILE A 134 -20.89 -5.54 6.55
CA ILE A 134 -19.63 -5.00 7.04
C ILE A 134 -19.71 -4.84 8.57
N ILE A 135 -20.74 -4.18 9.08
CA ILE A 135 -20.93 -3.93 10.51
C ILE A 135 -21.04 -5.26 11.26
N ARG A 136 -21.83 -6.20 10.75
CA ARG A 136 -21.99 -7.54 11.35
C ARG A 136 -20.68 -8.32 11.36
N PHE A 137 -19.93 -8.27 10.28
CA PHE A 137 -18.63 -8.97 10.19
C PHE A 137 -17.61 -8.40 11.19
N SER A 138 -17.66 -7.09 11.44
CA SER A 138 -16.77 -6.45 12.41
C SER A 138 -17.10 -6.74 13.88
N GLU A 139 -18.32 -7.26 14.16
CA GLU A 139 -18.86 -7.45 15.51
C GLU A 139 -18.88 -6.14 16.33
N LEU A 140 -19.13 -5.00 15.67
CA LEU A 140 -19.11 -3.66 16.28
C LEU A 140 -20.47 -2.97 16.28
N GLU A 141 -21.59 -3.70 16.17
CA GLU A 141 -22.93 -3.14 16.05
C GLU A 141 -23.24 -2.12 17.15
N GLU A 142 -22.85 -2.41 18.38
CA GLU A 142 -23.10 -1.53 19.54
C GLU A 142 -22.20 -0.29 19.58
N TYR A 143 -21.06 -0.33 18.85
CA TYR A 143 -20.02 0.70 18.90
C TYR A 143 -19.89 1.48 17.60
N ILE A 144 -20.55 1.05 16.53
CA ILE A 144 -20.30 1.53 15.17
C ILE A 144 -20.52 3.04 15.00
N ASP A 145 -21.42 3.62 15.78
CA ASP A 145 -21.74 5.04 15.75
C ASP A 145 -20.90 5.88 16.75
N ASN A 146 -19.97 5.23 17.49
CA ASN A 146 -19.03 5.91 18.35
C ASN A 146 -17.79 6.36 17.58
N PRO A 147 -17.11 7.47 17.98
CA PRO A 147 -15.85 7.89 17.40
C PRO A 147 -14.77 6.79 17.50
N VAL A 148 -14.05 6.55 16.40
CA VAL A 148 -13.05 5.47 16.31
C VAL A 148 -11.91 5.64 17.30
N ARG A 149 -11.59 6.86 17.73
CA ARG A 149 -10.60 7.12 18.81
C ARG A 149 -10.95 6.43 20.14
N THR A 150 -12.21 6.02 20.36
CA THR A 150 -12.64 5.30 21.56
C THR A 150 -12.51 3.79 21.43
N TYR A 151 -12.15 3.29 20.25
CA TYR A 151 -12.03 1.86 19.99
C TYR A 151 -10.78 1.29 20.62
N SER A 152 -10.87 0.05 21.08
CA SER A 152 -9.69 -0.74 21.39
C SER A 152 -8.90 -1.06 20.12
N SER A 153 -7.63 -1.46 20.27
CA SER A 153 -6.82 -1.89 19.11
C SER A 153 -7.46 -3.04 18.34
N GLY A 154 -8.13 -3.97 19.04
CA GLY A 154 -8.86 -5.07 18.41
C GLY A 154 -10.06 -4.59 17.59
N MET A 155 -10.90 -3.72 18.15
CA MET A 155 -12.05 -3.12 17.46
C MET A 155 -11.59 -2.34 16.22
N TYR A 156 -10.51 -1.58 16.35
CA TYR A 156 -9.91 -0.85 15.23
C TYR A 156 -9.47 -1.79 14.10
N LEU A 157 -8.77 -2.87 14.47
CA LEU A 157 -8.34 -3.89 13.49
C LEU A 157 -9.53 -4.61 12.85
N SER A 158 -10.58 -4.93 13.62
CA SER A 158 -11.78 -5.57 13.09
C SER A 158 -12.45 -4.73 12.02
N LEU A 159 -12.53 -3.40 12.23
CA LEU A 159 -13.14 -2.49 11.26
C LEU A 159 -12.28 -2.32 9.99
N ILE A 160 -10.96 -2.39 10.09
CA ILE A 160 -10.05 -2.22 8.94
C ILE A 160 -10.06 -3.43 8.00
N HIS A 161 -10.32 -4.64 8.51
CA HIS A 161 -10.24 -5.88 7.72
C HIS A 161 -11.40 -6.09 6.75
N ILE A 162 -12.28 -5.15 6.67
CA ILE A 162 -13.45 -5.20 5.81
C ILE A 162 -13.20 -4.47 4.51
#